data_94ee334dcd9723e43f51210d2522b1c3
#
_entry.id   94ee334dcd9723e43f51210d2522b1c3
#
_cell.length_a   1.000
_cell.length_b   1.000
_cell.length_c   1.000
_cell.angle_alpha   90.00
_cell.angle_beta   90.00
_cell.angle_gamma   90.00
#
_symmetry.space_group_name_H-M   'P 1'
#
loop_
_entity.id
_entity.type
_entity.pdbx_description
1 polymer ?
#
loop_
_entity_poly.entity_id
_entity_poly.type
_entity_poly.pdbx_seq_one_letter_code
_entity_poly.pdbx_strand_id
1 'polypeptide(L)'
;MESRMTELMEAIQESEGQAERRVLTLLGGRCISEKALVIDGKIVWESRKNGYFHGYTDEIKNITESGITYIGNEKVFCDTLGQEKQLVICGGGHVSMPVIKIGIMMGWEVTVLEDRPKFADNARRAGASHVICEPFEEGLGKVPGSSDTYFVI
;
A
#
# COMPACT_ATOMS: atom_id res chain seq x y z
N MET A 1 26.60 8.95 -0.08
CA MET A 1 25.40 8.30 0.55
C MET A 1 24.11 9.11 0.31
N GLU A 2 24.15 10.44 0.47
CA GLU A 2 23.00 11.31 0.15
C GLU A 2 22.49 11.18 -1.29
N SER A 3 23.38 11.13 -2.28
CA SER A 3 23.03 11.02 -3.68
C SER A 3 22.20 9.76 -4.02
N ARG A 4 22.53 8.61 -3.43
CA ARG A 4 21.81 7.35 -3.73
C ARG A 4 20.46 7.23 -3.07
N MET A 5 20.26 7.86 -1.91
CA MET A 5 18.95 7.92 -1.30
C MET A 5 18.01 8.83 -2.11
N THR A 6 18.55 9.92 -2.66
CA THR A 6 17.81 10.81 -3.57
C THR A 6 17.38 10.06 -4.83
N GLU A 7 18.28 9.30 -5.45
CA GLU A 7 17.97 8.44 -6.60
C GLU A 7 16.85 7.42 -6.30
N LEU A 8 16.86 6.80 -5.10
CA LEU A 8 15.80 5.90 -4.67
C LEU A 8 14.46 6.63 -4.56
N MET A 9 14.46 7.81 -3.93
CA MET A 9 13.23 8.60 -3.76
C MET A 9 12.66 9.05 -5.11
N GLU A 10 13.50 9.46 -6.04
CA GLU A 10 13.12 9.80 -7.41
C GLU A 10 12.52 8.59 -8.12
N ALA A 11 13.17 7.42 -8.05
CA ALA A 11 12.65 6.19 -8.65
C ALA A 11 11.31 5.75 -8.04
N ILE A 12 11.11 5.94 -6.73
CA ILE A 12 9.83 5.70 -6.06
C ILE A 12 8.76 6.65 -6.59
N GLN A 13 9.06 7.94 -6.71
CA GLN A 13 8.12 8.94 -7.23
C GLN A 13 7.76 8.69 -8.70
N GLU A 14 8.74 8.39 -9.54
CA GLU A 14 8.51 8.07 -10.95
C GLU A 14 7.67 6.79 -11.15
N SER A 15 7.71 5.88 -10.17
CA SER A 15 6.91 4.65 -10.19
C SER A 15 5.51 4.80 -9.59
N GLU A 16 5.11 6.00 -9.18
CA GLU A 16 3.80 6.25 -8.59
C GLU A 16 2.67 5.84 -9.55
N GLY A 17 1.69 5.07 -9.01
CA GLY A 17 0.60 4.51 -9.84
C GLY A 17 0.87 3.15 -10.46
N GLN A 18 2.07 2.58 -10.33
CA GLN A 18 2.35 1.20 -10.74
C GLN A 18 1.87 0.20 -9.67
N ALA A 19 1.45 -1.01 -10.11
CA ALA A 19 0.64 -1.89 -9.29
C ALA A 19 1.37 -2.45 -8.06
N GLU A 20 2.53 -3.05 -8.22
CA GLU A 20 3.24 -3.70 -7.11
C GLU A 20 4.64 -3.11 -6.94
N ARG A 21 4.80 -2.25 -5.94
CA ARG A 21 6.09 -1.60 -5.64
C ARG A 21 6.59 -2.01 -4.27
N ARG A 22 7.85 -2.40 -4.18
CA ARG A 22 8.47 -2.81 -2.92
C ARG A 22 9.88 -2.27 -2.81
N VAL A 23 10.27 -1.86 -1.62
CA VAL A 23 11.65 -1.56 -1.27
C VAL A 23 12.19 -2.70 -0.41
N LEU A 24 13.22 -3.35 -0.87
CA LEU A 24 13.95 -4.35 -0.11
C LEU A 24 15.15 -3.70 0.56
N THR A 25 15.39 -4.04 1.82
CA THR A 25 16.56 -3.57 2.58
C THR A 25 17.24 -4.75 3.23
N LEU A 26 18.52 -4.93 2.97
CA LEU A 26 19.32 -5.97 3.58
C LEU A 26 19.65 -5.63 5.03
N LEU A 27 19.30 -6.51 5.97
CA LEU A 27 19.43 -6.28 7.41
C LEU A 27 20.66 -6.96 8.02
N GLY A 28 21.40 -7.73 7.25
CA GLY A 28 22.58 -8.47 7.74
C GLY A 28 23.63 -8.69 6.67
N GLY A 29 24.70 -9.40 7.06
CA GLY A 29 25.78 -9.78 6.17
C GLY A 29 26.75 -8.68 5.79
N ARG A 30 27.61 -8.97 4.82
CA ARG A 30 28.64 -8.04 4.35
C ARG A 30 28.06 -6.85 3.56
N CYS A 31 26.85 -7.02 3.05
CA CYS A 31 26.15 -6.05 2.21
C CYS A 31 25.00 -5.36 2.96
N ILE A 32 25.07 -5.31 4.29
CA ILE A 32 24.05 -4.67 5.13
C ILE A 32 23.75 -3.26 4.65
N SER A 33 22.48 -2.88 4.67
CA SER A 33 21.92 -1.61 4.19
C SER A 33 21.81 -1.49 2.65
N GLU A 34 22.24 -2.48 1.87
CA GLU A 34 21.89 -2.48 0.45
C GLU A 34 20.37 -2.49 0.26
N LYS A 35 19.91 -1.75 -0.74
CA LYS A 35 18.50 -1.59 -1.08
C LYS A 35 18.24 -1.88 -2.53
N ALA A 36 17.03 -2.37 -2.79
CA ALA A 36 16.52 -2.52 -4.16
C ALA A 36 15.07 -2.03 -4.21
N LEU A 37 14.70 -1.34 -5.29
CA LEU A 37 13.32 -1.06 -5.65
C LEU A 37 12.85 -2.13 -6.64
N VAL A 38 11.79 -2.80 -6.29
CA VAL A 38 11.17 -3.86 -7.09
C VAL A 38 9.79 -3.40 -7.54
N ILE A 39 9.52 -3.52 -8.84
CA ILE A 39 8.22 -3.21 -9.43
C ILE A 39 7.78 -4.43 -10.23
N ASP A 40 6.57 -4.94 -9.94
CA ASP A 40 6.02 -6.14 -10.59
C ASP A 40 7.02 -7.32 -10.62
N GLY A 41 7.69 -7.54 -9.49
CA GLY A 41 8.67 -8.61 -9.32
C GLY A 41 10.02 -8.40 -10.03
N LYS A 42 10.25 -7.22 -10.62
CA LYS A 42 11.52 -6.89 -11.29
C LYS A 42 12.28 -5.81 -10.53
N ILE A 43 13.58 -6.00 -10.36
CA ILE A 43 14.45 -4.97 -9.79
C ILE A 43 14.60 -3.85 -10.82
N VAL A 44 14.16 -2.63 -10.47
CA VAL A 44 14.26 -1.43 -11.32
C VAL A 44 15.36 -0.48 -10.85
N TRP A 45 15.73 -0.57 -9.58
CA TRP A 45 16.81 0.21 -9.00
C TRP A 45 17.52 -0.58 -7.91
N GLU A 46 18.83 -0.42 -7.80
CA GLU A 46 19.68 -1.00 -6.75
C GLU A 46 20.64 0.04 -6.19
N SER A 47 20.79 0.07 -4.86
CA SER A 47 21.77 0.93 -4.20
C SER A 47 23.22 0.61 -4.58
N ARG A 48 23.48 -0.60 -5.04
CA ARG A 48 24.76 -1.08 -5.55
C ARG A 48 24.53 -1.88 -6.83
N LYS A 49 25.10 -1.42 -7.92
CA LYS A 49 25.00 -2.10 -9.21
C LYS A 49 25.53 -3.54 -9.12
N ASN A 50 24.72 -4.49 -9.56
CA ASN A 50 24.99 -5.94 -9.41
C ASN A 50 25.27 -6.31 -7.94
N GLY A 51 24.54 -5.71 -6.99
CA GLY A 51 24.67 -5.98 -5.58
C GLY A 51 24.04 -7.31 -5.17
N TYR A 52 23.76 -7.46 -3.87
CA TYR A 52 23.25 -8.70 -3.31
C TYR A 52 21.98 -9.20 -4.02
N PHE A 53 21.02 -8.30 -4.24
CA PHE A 53 19.70 -8.65 -4.79
C PHE A 53 19.76 -9.15 -6.23
N HIS A 54 20.78 -8.75 -6.98
CA HIS A 54 20.93 -9.13 -8.39
C HIS A 54 21.01 -10.66 -8.61
N GLY A 55 21.57 -11.39 -7.64
CA GLY A 55 21.68 -12.85 -7.70
C GLY A 55 20.40 -13.62 -7.34
N TYR A 56 19.35 -12.95 -6.84
CA TYR A 56 18.16 -13.57 -6.26
C TYR A 56 16.84 -13.13 -6.90
N THR A 57 16.85 -12.79 -8.16
CA THR A 57 15.67 -12.25 -8.88
C THR A 57 14.45 -13.18 -8.84
N ASP A 58 14.66 -14.50 -8.83
CA ASP A 58 13.54 -15.46 -8.76
C ASP A 58 12.95 -15.58 -7.35
N GLU A 59 13.76 -15.46 -6.31
CA GLU A 59 13.27 -15.42 -4.93
C GLU A 59 12.49 -14.13 -4.67
N ILE A 60 12.96 -13.00 -5.19
CA ILE A 60 12.35 -11.68 -5.03
C ILE A 60 10.93 -11.62 -5.61
N LYS A 61 10.66 -12.31 -6.72
CA LYS A 61 9.32 -12.38 -7.34
C LYS A 61 8.27 -12.98 -6.40
N ASN A 62 8.68 -13.86 -5.50
CA ASN A 62 7.79 -14.57 -4.59
C ASN A 62 7.50 -13.82 -3.28
N ILE A 63 8.16 -12.68 -3.05
CA ILE A 63 7.93 -11.85 -1.86
C ILE A 63 6.71 -10.96 -2.14
N THR A 64 5.61 -11.21 -1.45
CA THR A 64 4.34 -10.50 -1.68
C THR A 64 3.90 -9.64 -0.48
N GLU A 65 4.49 -9.84 0.69
CA GLU A 65 4.06 -9.20 1.94
C GLU A 65 5.15 -8.30 2.51
N SER A 66 4.72 -7.23 3.19
CA SER A 66 5.62 -6.38 3.99
C SER A 66 6.10 -7.13 5.23
N GLY A 67 7.32 -6.85 5.63
CA GLY A 67 7.90 -7.41 6.84
C GLY A 67 9.28 -7.99 6.64
N ILE A 68 9.69 -8.83 7.60
CA ILE A 68 10.99 -9.47 7.57
C ILE A 68 10.89 -10.82 6.87
N THR A 69 11.74 -11.01 5.87
CA THR A 69 11.88 -12.26 5.14
C THR A 69 13.37 -12.62 4.98
N TYR A 70 13.64 -13.73 4.32
CA TYR A 70 15.00 -14.15 3.95
C TYR A 70 15.11 -14.26 2.44
N ILE A 71 16.21 -13.77 1.90
CA ILE A 71 16.61 -13.95 0.49
C ILE A 71 18.00 -14.59 0.54
N GLY A 72 18.13 -15.78 -0.02
CA GLY A 72 19.30 -16.59 0.22
C GLY A 72 19.49 -16.87 1.72
N ASN A 73 20.65 -16.53 2.27
CA ASN A 73 20.93 -16.69 3.70
C ASN A 73 20.83 -15.39 4.52
N GLU A 74 20.44 -14.31 3.89
CA GLU A 74 20.44 -12.99 4.55
C GLU A 74 19.03 -12.52 4.88
N LYS A 75 18.93 -11.83 6.00
CA LYS A 75 17.70 -11.23 6.49
C LYS A 75 17.40 -9.94 5.73
N VAL A 76 16.18 -9.83 5.22
CA VAL A 76 15.74 -8.69 4.41
C VAL A 76 14.44 -8.12 4.98
N PHE A 77 14.35 -6.81 5.02
CA PHE A 77 13.09 -6.12 5.24
C PHE A 77 12.47 -5.76 3.89
N CYS A 78 11.24 -6.16 3.70
CA CYS A 78 10.40 -5.78 2.56
C CYS A 78 9.40 -4.72 3.00
N ASP A 79 9.40 -3.59 2.34
CA ASP A 79 8.43 -2.52 2.53
C ASP A 79 7.60 -2.37 1.24
N THR A 80 6.30 -2.64 1.33
CA THR A 80 5.38 -2.51 0.20
C THR A 80 4.89 -1.08 0.10
N LEU A 81 5.10 -0.45 -1.05
CA LEU A 81 4.78 0.95 -1.27
C LEU A 81 3.39 1.11 -1.92
N GLY A 82 2.65 2.14 -1.49
CA GLY A 82 1.39 2.52 -2.13
C GLY A 82 0.21 1.60 -1.84
N GLN A 83 0.34 0.68 -0.91
CA GLN A 83 -0.80 -0.01 -0.32
C GLN A 83 -1.25 0.79 0.90
N GLU A 84 -1.99 1.86 0.64
CA GLU A 84 -2.71 2.53 1.70
C GLU A 84 -3.82 1.59 2.20
N LYS A 85 -3.92 1.46 3.51
CA LYS A 85 -5.01 0.69 4.12
C LYS A 85 -6.33 1.34 3.76
N GLN A 86 -7.24 0.53 3.24
CA GLN A 86 -8.57 0.99 2.86
C GLN A 86 -9.59 0.54 3.89
N LEU A 87 -10.44 1.45 4.31
CA LEU A 87 -11.59 1.18 5.15
C LEU A 87 -12.86 1.40 4.35
N VAL A 88 -13.60 0.33 4.13
CA VAL A 88 -14.89 0.37 3.45
C VAL A 88 -15.99 0.25 4.48
N ILE A 89 -16.84 1.28 4.58
CA ILE A 89 -17.93 1.34 5.54
C ILE A 89 -19.25 1.19 4.77
N CYS A 90 -20.01 0.16 5.10
CA CYS A 90 -21.34 -0.06 4.55
C CYS A 90 -22.38 0.62 5.42
N GLY A 91 -22.81 1.79 4.98
CA GLY A 91 -23.78 2.65 5.64
C GLY A 91 -23.23 3.99 6.12
N GLY A 92 -23.98 5.07 5.89
CA GLY A 92 -23.66 6.45 6.26
C GLY A 92 -24.40 6.95 7.52
N GLY A 93 -24.73 6.04 8.45
CA GLY A 93 -25.46 6.35 9.67
C GLY A 93 -24.61 7.03 10.76
N HIS A 94 -25.21 7.29 11.92
CA HIS A 94 -24.54 7.99 13.02
C HIS A 94 -23.27 7.30 13.53
N VAL A 95 -23.24 5.98 13.56
CA VAL A 95 -22.06 5.19 13.99
C VAL A 95 -20.90 5.33 13.00
N SER A 96 -21.22 5.49 11.72
CA SER A 96 -20.20 5.63 10.67
C SER A 96 -19.43 6.93 10.76
N MET A 97 -20.04 8.00 11.25
CA MET A 97 -19.40 9.33 11.31
C MET A 97 -18.10 9.35 12.15
N PRO A 98 -18.07 8.84 13.40
CA PRO A 98 -16.82 8.74 14.15
C PRO A 98 -15.83 7.74 13.53
N VAL A 99 -16.29 6.65 12.94
CA VAL A 99 -15.44 5.65 12.30
C VAL A 99 -14.71 6.26 11.09
N ILE A 100 -15.41 7.03 10.26
CA ILE A 100 -14.80 7.80 9.14
C ILE A 100 -13.69 8.70 9.67
N LYS A 101 -13.95 9.48 10.70
CA LYS A 101 -12.97 10.43 11.27
C LYS A 101 -11.74 9.71 11.81
N ILE A 102 -11.92 8.59 12.49
CA ILE A 102 -10.82 7.78 13.00
C ILE A 102 -10.00 7.21 11.83
N GLY A 103 -10.63 6.65 10.82
CA GLY A 103 -9.95 6.13 9.64
C GLY A 103 -9.09 7.18 8.96
N ILE A 104 -9.63 8.38 8.72
CA ILE A 104 -8.89 9.51 8.14
C ILE A 104 -7.73 9.95 9.07
N MET A 105 -7.97 10.04 10.38
CA MET A 105 -6.92 10.40 11.35
C MET A 105 -5.77 9.39 11.37
N MET A 106 -6.06 8.12 11.10
CA MET A 106 -5.05 7.05 10.96
C MET A 106 -4.35 7.04 9.60
N GLY A 107 -4.69 7.94 8.69
CA GLY A 107 -4.14 7.99 7.33
C GLY A 107 -4.68 6.90 6.40
N TRP A 108 -5.85 6.32 6.71
CA TRP A 108 -6.47 5.32 5.86
C TRP A 108 -7.34 5.99 4.79
N GLU A 109 -7.42 5.37 3.64
CA GLU A 109 -8.40 5.74 2.63
C GLU A 109 -9.77 5.19 3.04
N VAL A 110 -10.77 6.09 3.20
CA VAL A 110 -12.09 5.72 3.69
C VAL A 110 -13.12 5.84 2.58
N THR A 111 -13.69 4.72 2.19
CA THR A 111 -14.81 4.64 1.24
C THR A 111 -16.10 4.30 1.98
N VAL A 112 -17.15 5.06 1.74
CA VAL A 112 -18.48 4.79 2.31
C VAL A 112 -19.43 4.38 1.18
N LEU A 113 -20.09 3.24 1.37
CA LEU A 113 -21.19 2.77 0.54
C LEU A 113 -22.51 3.14 1.25
N GLU A 114 -23.41 3.84 0.59
CA GLU A 114 -24.71 4.21 1.15
C GLU A 114 -25.72 4.41 0.03
N ASP A 115 -26.87 3.76 0.12
CA ASP A 115 -27.93 3.83 -0.89
C ASP A 115 -28.85 5.06 -0.76
N ARG A 116 -28.82 5.73 0.41
CA ARG A 116 -29.66 6.89 0.70
C ARG A 116 -28.87 8.19 0.55
N PRO A 117 -29.25 9.11 -0.37
CA PRO A 117 -28.47 10.32 -0.65
C PRO A 117 -28.19 11.20 0.57
N LYS A 118 -29.15 11.35 1.48
CA LYS A 118 -28.97 12.17 2.69
C LYS A 118 -27.85 11.65 3.59
N PHE A 119 -27.73 10.33 3.73
CA PHE A 119 -26.69 9.70 4.56
C PHE A 119 -25.34 9.69 3.83
N ALA A 120 -25.34 9.55 2.50
CA ALA A 120 -24.15 9.73 1.68
C ALA A 120 -23.57 11.15 1.84
N ASP A 121 -24.41 12.18 1.90
CA ASP A 121 -23.98 13.56 2.14
C ASP A 121 -23.38 13.74 3.55
N ASN A 122 -23.91 13.06 4.56
CA ASN A 122 -23.32 13.07 5.90
C ASN A 122 -21.91 12.46 5.89
N ALA A 123 -21.71 11.35 5.17
CA ALA A 123 -20.41 10.72 5.03
C ALA A 123 -19.38 11.65 4.34
N ARG A 124 -19.80 12.37 3.29
CA ARG A 124 -18.96 13.39 2.63
C ARG A 124 -18.56 14.50 3.60
N ARG A 125 -19.51 15.01 4.40
CA ARG A 125 -19.24 16.04 5.41
C ARG A 125 -18.33 15.54 6.54
N ALA A 126 -18.37 14.25 6.85
CA ALA A 126 -17.47 13.65 7.84
C ALA A 126 -16.03 13.50 7.34
N GLY A 127 -15.79 13.69 6.04
CA GLY A 127 -14.46 13.67 5.42
C GLY A 127 -14.08 12.35 4.77
N ALA A 128 -15.06 11.47 4.46
CA ALA A 128 -14.78 10.25 3.71
C ALA A 128 -14.03 10.56 2.40
N SER A 129 -13.02 9.77 2.09
CA SER A 129 -12.20 9.93 0.88
C SER A 129 -13.04 9.70 -0.37
N HIS A 130 -13.91 8.69 -0.33
CA HIS A 130 -14.84 8.33 -1.39
C HIS A 130 -16.21 8.02 -0.80
N VAL A 131 -17.28 8.42 -1.51
CA VAL A 131 -18.66 8.04 -1.17
C VAL A 131 -19.37 7.56 -2.42
N ILE A 132 -19.80 6.32 -2.40
CA ILE A 132 -20.54 5.66 -3.47
C ILE A 132 -22.00 5.61 -3.02
N CYS A 133 -22.86 6.39 -3.68
CA CYS A 133 -24.29 6.48 -3.36
C CYS A 133 -25.08 5.65 -4.36
N GLU A 134 -25.12 4.35 -4.14
CA GLU A 134 -25.77 3.33 -4.99
C GLU A 134 -26.23 2.16 -4.12
N PRO A 135 -27.06 1.26 -4.65
CA PRO A 135 -27.36 -0.01 -3.97
C PRO A 135 -26.08 -0.74 -3.57
N PHE A 136 -26.06 -1.35 -2.39
CA PHE A 136 -24.84 -1.94 -1.81
C PHE A 136 -24.18 -2.98 -2.72
N GLU A 137 -24.96 -3.83 -3.39
CA GLU A 137 -24.45 -4.85 -4.31
C GLU A 137 -23.67 -4.23 -5.48
N GLU A 138 -24.19 -3.14 -6.05
CA GLU A 138 -23.55 -2.43 -7.15
C GLU A 138 -22.32 -1.66 -6.66
N GLY A 139 -22.44 -0.99 -5.51
CA GLY A 139 -21.36 -0.23 -4.89
C GLY A 139 -20.17 -1.10 -4.49
N LEU A 140 -20.42 -2.29 -3.93
CA LEU A 140 -19.37 -3.23 -3.57
C LEU A 140 -18.56 -3.70 -4.78
N GLY A 141 -19.19 -3.86 -5.93
CA GLY A 141 -18.51 -4.24 -7.17
C GLY A 141 -17.52 -3.18 -7.69
N LYS A 142 -17.62 -1.95 -7.20
CA LYS A 142 -16.75 -0.82 -7.60
C LYS A 142 -15.58 -0.58 -6.64
N VAL A 143 -15.60 -1.24 -5.48
CA VAL A 143 -14.52 -1.09 -4.49
C VAL A 143 -13.38 -2.02 -4.86
N PRO A 144 -12.16 -1.49 -5.11
CA PRO A 144 -11.00 -2.33 -5.32
C PRO A 144 -10.68 -3.10 -4.04
N GLY A 145 -10.64 -4.43 -4.13
CA GLY A 145 -10.26 -5.30 -3.02
C GLY A 145 -8.76 -5.58 -3.02
N SER A 146 -8.16 -5.50 -1.84
CA SER A 146 -6.78 -5.92 -1.60
C SER A 146 -6.67 -6.62 -0.24
N SER A 147 -5.50 -7.17 0.09
CA SER A 147 -5.23 -7.71 1.43
C SER A 147 -5.31 -6.65 2.54
N ASP A 148 -5.20 -5.37 2.18
CA ASP A 148 -5.26 -4.21 3.07
C ASP A 148 -6.61 -3.48 3.04
N THR A 149 -7.65 -4.12 2.53
CA THR A 149 -9.02 -3.60 2.53
C THR A 149 -9.82 -4.19 3.70
N TYR A 150 -10.31 -3.34 4.57
CA TYR A 150 -11.09 -3.70 5.76
C TYR A 150 -12.54 -3.24 5.58
N PHE A 151 -13.49 -4.08 5.97
CA PHE A 151 -14.91 -3.79 5.87
C PHE A 151 -15.54 -3.61 7.26
N VAL A 152 -16.40 -2.60 7.38
CA VAL A 152 -17.31 -2.38 8.50
C VAL A 152 -18.74 -2.43 7.96
N ILE A 153 -19.54 -3.37 8.49
CA ILE A 153 -20.93 -3.61 8.08
C ILE A 153 -21.87 -3.34 9.24
#